data_d4e7a2f20bad9253359e2c94badc1463
#
_entry.id   d4e7a2f20bad9253359e2c94badc1463
#
_cell.length_a   1.000
_cell.length_b   1.000
_cell.length_c   1.000
_cell.angle_alpha   90.00
_cell.angle_beta   90.00
_cell.angle_gamma   90.00
#
_symmetry.space_group_name_H-M   'P 1'
#
loop_
_entity.id
_entity.type
_entity.pdbx_description
1 polymer ?
#
loop_
_entity_poly.entity_id
_entity_poly.type
_entity_poly.pdbx_seq_one_letter_code
_entity_poly.pdbx_strand_id
1 'polypeptide(L)'
;MKLKDMKNGMILTLRKGYKRVVIGKRLFYKEGTLCDTLDNYNDDLTYMNNCTDNDIMKIEYGSEIIWERKLNWSKVSFGTKVRAWDYNDEYKLVGKFIAYDEGDEKKPFLVFIEDQKDTYWFDHCELIEGGDIVG
;
A
#
# COMPACT_ATOMS: atom_id res chain seq x y z
N MET A 1 7.33 14.64 -1.91
CA MET A 1 7.76 13.94 -3.14
C MET A 1 6.83 14.30 -4.27
N LYS A 2 7.36 14.72 -5.38
CA LYS A 2 6.61 15.05 -6.60
C LYS A 2 7.20 14.30 -7.79
N LEU A 3 6.48 14.28 -8.92
CA LEU A 3 6.98 13.61 -10.13
C LEU A 3 8.38 14.06 -10.55
N LYS A 4 8.67 15.35 -10.45
CA LYS A 4 9.99 15.90 -10.82
C LYS A 4 11.15 15.36 -9.97
N ASP A 5 10.85 14.79 -8.80
CA ASP A 5 11.85 14.26 -7.88
C ASP A 5 12.23 12.80 -8.21
N MET A 6 11.54 12.19 -9.16
CA MET A 6 11.80 10.81 -9.56
C MET A 6 13.15 10.67 -10.23
N LYS A 7 13.89 9.63 -9.86
CA LYS A 7 15.21 9.32 -10.40
C LYS A 7 15.25 7.90 -10.93
N ASN A 8 16.14 7.69 -11.92
CA ASN A 8 16.37 6.35 -12.45
C ASN A 8 16.78 5.39 -11.34
N GLY A 9 16.17 4.20 -11.34
CA GLY A 9 16.46 3.18 -10.34
C GLY A 9 15.54 3.21 -9.11
N MET A 10 14.68 4.21 -9.00
CA MET A 10 13.66 4.19 -7.94
C MET A 10 12.67 3.06 -8.17
N ILE A 11 12.30 2.37 -7.10
CA ILE A 11 11.32 1.29 -7.14
C ILE A 11 10.03 1.80 -6.52
N LEU A 12 8.95 1.78 -7.31
CA LEU A 12 7.63 2.24 -6.91
C LEU A 12 6.76 1.04 -6.57
N THR A 13 6.10 1.08 -5.42
CA THR A 13 5.07 0.10 -5.08
C THR A 13 3.71 0.75 -5.28
N LEU A 14 2.88 0.15 -6.14
CA LEU A 14 1.54 0.64 -6.44
C LEU A 14 0.54 0.17 -5.38
N ARG A 15 -0.63 0.82 -5.33
CA ARG A 15 -1.68 0.47 -4.36
C ARG A 15 -2.07 -1.00 -4.42
N LYS A 16 -2.12 -1.59 -5.61
CA LYS A 16 -2.40 -3.02 -5.79
C LYS A 16 -1.25 -3.95 -5.44
N GLY A 17 -0.11 -3.42 -4.98
CA GLY A 17 1.02 -4.18 -4.47
C GLY A 17 2.12 -4.46 -5.48
N TYR A 18 1.89 -4.24 -6.77
CA TYR A 18 2.90 -4.49 -7.80
C TYR A 18 3.98 -3.41 -7.81
N LYS A 19 5.17 -3.81 -8.21
CA LYS A 19 6.33 -2.91 -8.24
C LYS A 19 6.69 -2.50 -9.66
N ARG A 20 7.22 -1.28 -9.80
CA ARG A 20 7.72 -0.71 -11.05
C ARG A 20 9.07 -0.06 -10.81
N VAL A 21 9.90 -0.06 -11.84
CA VAL A 21 11.22 0.59 -11.80
C VAL A 21 11.18 1.84 -12.69
N VAL A 22 11.70 2.94 -12.18
CA VAL A 22 11.77 4.22 -12.92
C VAL A 22 13.05 4.24 -13.76
N ILE A 23 12.91 4.47 -15.06
CA ILE A 23 14.03 4.73 -15.98
C ILE A 23 13.58 5.76 -17.00
N GLY A 24 14.17 6.95 -16.98
CA GLY A 24 13.91 7.99 -17.98
C GLY A 24 12.44 8.43 -18.02
N LYS A 25 11.79 8.60 -16.89
CA LYS A 25 10.36 8.94 -16.77
C LYS A 25 9.41 7.85 -17.24
N ARG A 26 9.91 6.65 -17.51
CA ARG A 26 9.10 5.49 -17.87
C ARG A 26 9.11 4.48 -16.73
N LEU A 27 8.06 3.68 -16.66
CA LEU A 27 7.91 2.66 -15.65
C LEU A 27 8.04 1.28 -16.28
N PHE A 28 8.89 0.45 -15.70
CA PHE A 28 9.15 -0.89 -16.18
C PHE A 28 8.76 -1.93 -15.16
N TYR A 29 8.30 -3.09 -15.62
CA TYR A 29 8.21 -4.26 -14.76
C TYR A 29 9.60 -4.66 -14.28
N LYS A 30 9.69 -5.41 -13.19
CA LYS A 30 10.98 -5.86 -12.67
C LYS A 30 11.81 -6.66 -13.67
N GLU A 31 11.14 -7.40 -14.55
CA GLU A 31 11.83 -8.14 -15.61
C GLU A 31 12.34 -7.28 -16.76
N GLY A 32 12.05 -6.00 -16.76
CA GLY A 32 12.58 -5.04 -17.73
C GLY A 32 11.67 -4.66 -18.88
N THR A 33 10.45 -5.19 -18.93
CA THR A 33 9.46 -4.81 -19.96
C THR A 33 8.83 -3.46 -19.63
N LEU A 34 8.68 -2.60 -20.64
CA LEU A 34 7.99 -1.32 -20.48
C LEU A 34 6.53 -1.53 -20.07
N CYS A 35 6.10 -0.83 -19.03
CA CYS A 35 4.74 -0.94 -18.51
C CYS A 35 3.94 0.34 -18.74
N ASP A 36 4.50 1.49 -18.35
CA ASP A 36 3.75 2.75 -18.28
C ASP A 36 4.73 3.93 -18.31
N THR A 37 4.21 5.14 -18.15
CA THR A 37 5.00 6.36 -18.10
C THR A 37 4.54 7.23 -16.94
N LEU A 38 5.46 8.00 -16.36
CA LEU A 38 5.11 8.97 -15.31
C LEU A 38 4.19 10.07 -15.82
N ASP A 39 4.07 10.25 -17.12
CA ASP A 39 3.11 11.21 -17.71
C ASP A 39 1.65 10.88 -17.40
N ASN A 40 1.36 9.65 -17.01
CA ASN A 40 0.03 9.23 -16.59
C ASN A 40 -0.26 9.48 -15.12
N TYR A 41 0.64 10.15 -14.41
CA TYR A 41 0.52 10.44 -12.98
C TYR A 41 0.37 11.94 -12.73
N ASN A 42 -0.39 12.25 -11.69
CA ASN A 42 -0.48 13.60 -11.13
C ASN A 42 0.75 13.88 -10.26
N ASP A 43 1.01 15.14 -9.95
CA ASP A 43 2.14 15.53 -9.10
C ASP A 43 2.09 14.94 -7.69
N ASP A 44 0.90 14.62 -7.20
CA ASP A 44 0.72 13.98 -5.90
C ASP A 44 0.92 12.45 -5.95
N LEU A 45 1.38 11.94 -7.09
CA LEU A 45 1.67 10.53 -7.34
C LEU A 45 0.43 9.63 -7.42
N THR A 46 -0.74 10.23 -7.63
CA THR A 46 -1.94 9.47 -7.96
C THR A 46 -2.03 9.28 -9.46
N TYR A 47 -2.62 8.16 -9.87
CA TYR A 47 -2.81 7.84 -11.28
C TYR A 47 -3.95 8.67 -11.87
N MET A 48 -3.77 9.18 -13.09
CA MET A 48 -4.84 9.88 -13.78
C MET A 48 -5.99 8.91 -14.13
N ASN A 49 -7.16 9.46 -14.48
CA ASN A 49 -8.35 8.67 -14.86
C ASN A 49 -8.97 7.85 -13.73
N ASN A 50 -8.72 8.23 -12.48
CA ASN A 50 -9.34 7.60 -11.29
C ASN A 50 -9.00 6.11 -11.12
N CYS A 51 -7.93 5.63 -11.75
CA CYS A 51 -7.48 4.26 -11.58
C CYS A 51 -6.62 4.15 -10.32
N THR A 52 -7.27 4.14 -9.16
CA THR A 52 -6.59 4.21 -7.84
C THR A 52 -5.67 3.03 -7.57
N ASP A 53 -5.91 1.88 -8.20
CA ASP A 53 -5.04 0.70 -8.07
C ASP A 53 -3.59 0.99 -8.48
N ASN A 54 -3.39 1.95 -9.35
CA ASN A 54 -2.07 2.33 -9.86
C ASN A 54 -1.43 3.49 -9.10
N ASP A 55 -2.10 4.03 -8.07
CA ASP A 55 -1.51 5.09 -7.24
C ASP A 55 -0.21 4.60 -6.62
N ILE A 56 0.80 5.47 -6.60
CA ILE A 56 2.08 5.15 -5.98
C ILE A 56 1.93 5.26 -4.47
N MET A 57 2.24 4.18 -3.77
CA MET A 57 2.10 4.10 -2.31
C MET A 57 3.43 4.15 -1.58
N LYS A 58 4.50 3.73 -2.22
CA LYS A 58 5.82 3.68 -1.59
C LYS A 58 6.90 3.83 -2.66
N ILE A 59 7.97 4.51 -2.30
CA ILE A 59 9.15 4.67 -3.16
C ILE A 59 10.39 4.23 -2.40
N GLU A 60 11.14 3.31 -2.98
CA GLU A 60 12.42 2.83 -2.46
C GLU A 60 13.54 3.26 -3.40
N TYR A 61 14.68 3.61 -2.84
CA TYR A 61 15.88 3.95 -3.60
C TYR A 61 17.10 3.48 -2.83
N GLY A 62 17.95 2.67 -3.47
CA GLY A 62 19.12 2.10 -2.80
C GLY A 62 18.75 1.23 -1.59
N SER A 63 17.65 0.48 -1.67
CA SER A 63 17.13 -0.37 -0.61
C SER A 63 16.56 0.38 0.61
N GLU A 64 16.42 1.69 0.51
CA GLU A 64 15.80 2.50 1.56
C GLU A 64 14.45 3.03 1.09
N ILE A 65 13.47 3.07 2.00
CA ILE A 65 12.19 3.72 1.75
C ILE A 65 12.42 5.23 1.88
N ILE A 66 12.29 5.96 0.76
CA ILE A 66 12.49 7.41 0.75
C ILE A 66 11.18 8.20 0.80
N TRP A 67 10.08 7.54 0.51
CA TRP A 67 8.75 8.14 0.59
C TRP A 67 7.69 7.06 0.71
N GLU A 68 6.67 7.33 1.49
CA GLU A 68 5.56 6.41 1.68
C GLU A 68 4.27 7.20 1.85
N ARG A 69 3.23 6.80 1.12
CA ARG A 69 1.92 7.42 1.25
C ARG A 69 1.25 6.91 2.52
N LYS A 70 0.79 7.82 3.34
CA LYS A 70 0.05 7.47 4.53
C LYS A 70 -1.35 7.02 4.11
N LEU A 71 -1.66 5.76 4.34
CA LEU A 71 -2.98 5.23 4.03
C LEU A 71 -3.99 5.76 5.04
N ASN A 72 -5.12 6.28 4.52
CA ASN A 72 -6.21 6.70 5.38
C ASN A 72 -7.11 5.50 5.70
N TRP A 73 -6.85 4.86 6.82
CA TRP A 73 -7.56 3.65 7.24
C TRP A 73 -9.05 3.89 7.49
N SER A 74 -9.47 5.11 7.81
CA SER A 74 -10.88 5.41 7.99
C SER A 74 -11.68 5.29 6.69
N LYS A 75 -11.00 5.27 5.54
CA LYS A 75 -11.62 5.12 4.22
C LYS A 75 -11.46 3.72 3.64
N VAL A 76 -10.77 2.83 4.33
CA VAL A 76 -10.65 1.44 3.86
C VAL A 76 -11.99 0.73 4.06
N SER A 77 -12.43 0.02 3.03
CA SER A 77 -13.74 -0.63 3.05
C SER A 77 -13.81 -1.80 4.01
N PHE A 78 -14.94 -1.95 4.66
CA PHE A 78 -15.27 -3.12 5.47
C PHE A 78 -15.09 -4.40 4.65
N GLY A 79 -14.44 -5.38 5.22
CA GLY A 79 -14.22 -6.67 4.57
C GLY A 79 -12.98 -6.76 3.67
N THR A 80 -12.22 -5.66 3.54
CA THR A 80 -10.96 -5.68 2.78
C THR A 80 -9.97 -6.67 3.39
N LYS A 81 -9.32 -7.49 2.56
CA LYS A 81 -8.32 -8.44 3.03
C LYS A 81 -7.07 -7.72 3.53
N VAL A 82 -6.67 -8.06 4.73
CA VAL A 82 -5.51 -7.46 5.40
C VAL A 82 -4.69 -8.51 6.13
N ARG A 83 -3.44 -8.15 6.47
CA ARG A 83 -2.64 -8.83 7.47
C ARG A 83 -2.55 -7.95 8.69
N ALA A 84 -2.74 -8.55 9.85
CA ALA A 84 -2.68 -7.83 11.12
C ALA A 84 -1.81 -8.56 12.12
N TRP A 85 -1.14 -7.79 12.97
CA TRP A 85 -0.27 -8.35 14.01
C TRP A 85 -0.09 -7.36 15.13
N ASP A 86 0.26 -7.87 16.30
CA ASP A 86 0.65 -7.05 17.43
C ASP A 86 2.16 -6.87 17.45
N TYR A 87 2.60 -5.82 18.12
CA TYR A 87 4.00 -5.51 18.27
C TYR A 87 4.77 -6.72 18.82
N ASN A 88 5.88 -7.07 18.20
CA ASN A 88 6.72 -8.24 18.52
C ASN A 88 6.14 -9.60 18.11
N ASP A 89 4.99 -9.66 17.45
CA ASP A 89 4.50 -10.92 16.92
C ASP A 89 5.30 -11.30 15.67
N GLU A 90 5.77 -12.54 15.65
CA GLU A 90 6.45 -13.10 14.48
C GLU A 90 5.46 -13.48 13.38
N TYR A 91 4.18 -13.64 13.74
CA TYR A 91 3.16 -14.10 12.84
C TYR A 91 2.19 -12.98 12.49
N LYS A 92 2.01 -12.78 11.20
CA LYS A 92 0.97 -11.91 10.68
C LYS A 92 -0.25 -12.75 10.35
N LEU A 93 -1.39 -12.35 10.90
CA LEU A 93 -2.65 -13.06 10.70
C LEU A 93 -3.41 -12.46 9.53
N VAL A 94 -3.92 -13.32 8.66
CA VAL A 94 -4.74 -12.89 7.52
C VAL A 94 -6.19 -12.80 7.98
N GLY A 95 -6.84 -11.70 7.64
CA GLY A 95 -8.24 -11.50 8.00
C GLY A 95 -8.92 -10.45 7.15
N LYS A 96 -10.08 -10.01 7.62
CA LYS A 96 -10.88 -8.98 6.97
C LYS A 96 -10.94 -7.74 7.85
N PHE A 97 -10.65 -6.59 7.25
CA PHE A 97 -10.70 -5.31 7.95
C PHE A 97 -12.15 -4.98 8.38
N ILE A 98 -12.34 -4.64 9.65
CA ILE A 98 -13.64 -4.27 10.20
C ILE A 98 -13.72 -2.77 10.46
N ALA A 99 -12.77 -2.22 11.21
CA ALA A 99 -12.81 -0.82 11.60
C ALA A 99 -11.45 -0.29 12.00
N TYR A 100 -11.32 1.02 11.94
CA TYR A 100 -10.14 1.75 12.40
C TYR A 100 -10.59 2.78 13.44
N ASP A 101 -9.99 2.73 14.63
CA ASP A 101 -10.26 3.66 15.73
C ASP A 101 -9.10 4.66 15.83
N GLU A 102 -9.27 5.84 15.28
CA GLU A 102 -8.27 6.91 15.33
C GLU A 102 -7.92 7.34 16.75
N GLY A 103 -8.83 7.16 17.70
CA GLY A 103 -8.62 7.55 19.09
C GLY A 103 -7.80 6.56 19.89
N ASP A 104 -7.59 5.35 19.38
CA ASP A 104 -6.79 4.34 20.06
C ASP A 104 -5.37 4.30 19.49
N GLU A 105 -4.45 4.91 20.19
CA GLU A 105 -3.05 4.97 19.76
C GLU A 105 -2.35 3.61 19.86
N LYS A 106 -2.88 2.67 20.62
CA LYS A 106 -2.24 1.39 20.87
C LYS A 106 -2.66 0.31 19.90
N LYS A 107 -3.97 0.10 19.74
CA LYS A 107 -4.52 -0.96 18.89
C LYS A 107 -5.70 -0.44 18.07
N PRO A 108 -5.42 0.34 17.02
CA PRO A 108 -6.50 1.00 16.26
C PRO A 108 -7.21 0.12 15.24
N PHE A 109 -6.70 -1.09 14.95
CA PHE A 109 -7.21 -1.91 13.85
C PHE A 109 -8.05 -3.07 14.37
N LEU A 110 -9.34 -3.10 14.04
CA LEU A 110 -10.21 -4.23 14.32
C LEU A 110 -10.29 -5.12 13.08
N VAL A 111 -9.90 -6.37 13.24
CA VAL A 111 -9.80 -7.33 12.12
C VAL A 111 -10.49 -8.64 12.51
N PHE A 112 -11.30 -9.19 11.60
CA PHE A 112 -11.91 -10.50 11.74
C PHE A 112 -10.93 -11.56 11.21
N ILE A 113 -10.52 -12.48 12.08
CA ILE A 113 -9.58 -13.55 11.73
C ILE A 113 -10.39 -14.81 11.41
N GLU A 114 -10.42 -15.19 10.14
CA GLU A 114 -11.25 -16.29 9.66
C GLU A 114 -10.93 -17.64 10.31
N ASP A 115 -9.65 -17.93 10.49
CA ASP A 115 -9.21 -19.20 11.10
C ASP A 115 -9.69 -19.35 12.55
N GLN A 116 -9.85 -18.26 13.26
CA GLN A 116 -10.27 -18.24 14.65
C GLN A 116 -11.74 -17.90 14.81
N LYS A 117 -12.40 -17.48 13.73
CA LYS A 117 -13.81 -17.05 13.69
C LYS A 117 -14.15 -16.00 14.73
N ASP A 118 -13.23 -15.06 14.95
CA ASP A 118 -13.38 -14.01 15.93
C ASP A 118 -12.70 -12.73 15.50
N THR A 119 -13.02 -11.62 16.15
CA THR A 119 -12.44 -10.31 15.88
C THR A 119 -11.48 -9.91 16.99
N TYR A 120 -10.37 -9.28 16.60
CA TYR A 120 -9.37 -8.79 17.55
C TYR A 120 -8.89 -7.40 17.12
N TRP A 121 -8.49 -6.60 18.10
CA TRP A 121 -7.81 -5.35 17.88
C TRP A 121 -6.32 -5.58 17.75
N PHE A 122 -5.69 -4.92 16.78
CA PHE A 122 -4.27 -5.04 16.50
C PHE A 122 -3.61 -3.67 16.48
N ASP A 123 -2.31 -3.63 16.79
CA ASP A 123 -1.53 -2.40 16.69
C ASP A 123 -0.97 -2.17 15.28
N HIS A 124 -0.85 -3.21 14.46
CA HIS A 124 -0.37 -3.12 13.07
C HIS A 124 -1.32 -3.80 12.10
N CYS A 125 -1.44 -3.19 10.93
CA CYS A 125 -2.26 -3.74 9.85
C CYS A 125 -1.70 -3.29 8.51
N GLU A 126 -1.74 -4.19 7.51
CA GLU A 126 -1.34 -3.85 6.14
C GLU A 126 -2.31 -4.47 5.14
N LEU A 127 -2.44 -3.83 3.98
CA LEU A 127 -3.21 -4.39 2.88
C LEU A 127 -2.45 -5.56 2.28
N ILE A 128 -3.19 -6.60 1.88
CA ILE A 128 -2.59 -7.75 1.22
C ILE A 128 -2.26 -7.39 -0.23
N GLU A 129 -1.03 -7.69 -0.64
CA GLU A 129 -0.55 -7.47 -2.00
C GLU A 129 -1.45 -8.16 -3.01
N GLY A 130 -1.92 -7.42 -4.03
CA GLY A 130 -2.83 -7.93 -5.04
C GLY A 130 -4.26 -8.12 -4.57
N GLY A 131 -4.58 -7.73 -3.34
CA GLY A 131 -5.95 -7.78 -2.82
C GLY A 131 -6.83 -6.67 -3.38
N ASP A 132 -8.15 -6.83 -3.24
CA ASP A 132 -9.11 -5.80 -3.62
C ASP A 132 -8.98 -4.61 -2.67
N ILE A 133 -8.50 -3.50 -3.17
CA ILE A 133 -8.33 -2.28 -2.41
C ILE A 133 -9.38 -1.29 -2.86
N VAL A 134 -10.21 -0.88 -1.92
CA VAL A 134 -11.22 0.15 -2.13
C VAL A 134 -10.96 1.24 -1.09
N GLY A 135 -10.69 2.42 -1.54
CA GLY A 135 -10.47 3.47 -0.55
C GLY A 135 -9.77 4.68 -1.00
#